data_368e0784e6c0cef1a84fc60b88d014cb
#
_entry.id   368e0784e6c0cef1a84fc60b88d014cb
#
_cell.length_a   1.000
_cell.length_b   1.000
_cell.length_c   1.000
_cell.angle_alpha   90.00
_cell.angle_beta   90.00
_cell.angle_gamma   90.00
#
_symmetry.space_group_name_H-M   'P 1'
#
loop_
_entity.id
_entity.type
_entity.pdbx_description
1 polymer ?
#
loop_
_entity_poly.entity_id
_entity_poly.type
_entity_poly.pdbx_seq_one_letter_code
_entity_poly.pdbx_strand_id
1 'polypeptide(L)'
;MHFNTKEHFFLSFVAIIFLIAFNNVDAKTVIIDPGHGGKDKGAYWYGISEKTLTLDVAKKVELLLKQKGIKVLMTRKSDQYVSIEDRASIANKYSNSIFVSIHFNAHTNSTVKGIETFYISSKGKKLAGSIQSRLTRRINTRDRGSKKYHYAVLRKTKGVAALVECGFISNRWESNRCSSSWYKEILAHEITEGIAAYCNNN
;
A
#
# COMPACT_ATOMS: atom_id res chain seq x y z
N MET A 1 -64.83 -50.95 -21.39
CA MET A 1 -64.74 -49.45 -21.35
C MET A 1 -63.52 -49.09 -20.55
N HIS A 2 -62.44 -48.72 -21.22
CA HIS A 2 -61.20 -48.37 -20.62
C HIS A 2 -61.10 -46.82 -20.73
N PHE A 3 -61.04 -46.14 -19.59
CA PHE A 3 -60.67 -44.75 -19.59
C PHE A 3 -59.20 -44.60 -19.10
N ASN A 4 -58.39 -44.09 -19.99
CA ASN A 4 -56.98 -43.87 -19.81
C ASN A 4 -56.78 -42.35 -19.52
N THR A 5 -56.53 -41.98 -18.30
CA THR A 5 -56.25 -40.62 -17.90
C THR A 5 -54.73 -40.44 -17.79
N LYS A 6 -54.12 -39.81 -18.78
CA LYS A 6 -52.74 -39.31 -18.71
C LYS A 6 -52.71 -38.01 -17.92
N GLU A 7 -52.19 -38.02 -16.73
CA GLU A 7 -51.85 -36.84 -15.98
C GLU A 7 -50.55 -36.21 -16.53
N HIS A 8 -50.68 -35.02 -17.07
CA HIS A 8 -49.54 -34.22 -17.46
C HIS A 8 -49.04 -33.45 -16.22
N PHE A 9 -47.89 -33.89 -15.68
CA PHE A 9 -47.14 -33.16 -14.66
C PHE A 9 -46.44 -31.98 -15.34
N PHE A 10 -46.96 -30.76 -15.15
CA PHE A 10 -46.29 -29.52 -15.56
C PHE A 10 -45.27 -29.13 -14.46
N LEU A 11 -43.98 -29.42 -14.69
CA LEU A 11 -42.88 -28.90 -13.85
C LEU A 11 -42.68 -27.43 -14.20
N SER A 12 -43.18 -26.52 -13.35
CA SER A 12 -42.86 -25.12 -13.44
C SER A 12 -41.46 -24.87 -12.85
N PHE A 13 -40.48 -24.67 -13.74
CA PHE A 13 -39.14 -24.22 -13.36
C PHE A 13 -39.20 -22.73 -13.01
N VAL A 14 -39.25 -22.38 -11.73
CA VAL A 14 -39.10 -21.00 -11.26
C VAL A 14 -37.60 -20.70 -11.24
N ALA A 15 -37.12 -20.02 -12.27
CA ALA A 15 -35.75 -19.50 -12.30
C ALA A 15 -35.70 -18.27 -11.36
N ILE A 16 -35.13 -18.47 -10.17
CA ILE A 16 -34.82 -17.38 -9.26
C ILE A 16 -33.55 -16.67 -9.80
N ILE A 17 -33.77 -15.59 -10.53
CA ILE A 17 -32.68 -14.69 -10.93
C ILE A 17 -32.27 -13.89 -9.69
N PHE A 18 -31.17 -14.26 -9.06
CA PHE A 18 -30.50 -13.43 -8.05
C PHE A 18 -29.91 -12.21 -8.78
N LEU A 19 -30.65 -11.10 -8.79
CA LEU A 19 -30.08 -9.80 -9.13
C LEU A 19 -29.10 -9.43 -8.01
N ILE A 20 -27.83 -9.76 -8.21
CA ILE A 20 -26.75 -9.17 -7.40
C ILE A 20 -26.71 -7.72 -7.83
N ALA A 21 -27.31 -6.84 -7.03
CA ALA A 21 -27.11 -5.41 -7.16
C ALA A 21 -25.61 -5.15 -6.86
N PHE A 22 -24.80 -5.02 -7.92
CA PHE A 22 -23.48 -4.43 -7.80
C PHE A 22 -23.69 -2.99 -7.38
N ASN A 23 -23.69 -2.75 -6.07
CA ASN A 23 -23.46 -1.42 -5.57
C ASN A 23 -22.10 -1.00 -6.12
N ASN A 24 -22.09 -0.11 -7.10
CA ASN A 24 -20.92 0.64 -7.54
C ASN A 24 -20.48 1.54 -6.38
N VAL A 25 -19.97 0.95 -5.31
CA VAL A 25 -19.13 1.68 -4.38
C VAL A 25 -17.91 2.07 -5.19
N ASP A 26 -17.73 3.37 -5.37
CA ASP A 26 -16.62 3.96 -6.12
C ASP A 26 -15.32 3.33 -5.61
N ALA A 27 -14.81 2.33 -6.37
CA ALA A 27 -13.76 1.45 -5.89
C ALA A 27 -12.51 2.28 -5.60
N LYS A 28 -12.03 2.20 -4.36
CA LYS A 28 -10.83 2.93 -3.93
C LYS A 28 -9.67 2.59 -4.84
N THR A 29 -8.99 3.61 -5.36
CA THR A 29 -7.75 3.43 -6.12
C THR A 29 -6.56 3.64 -5.20
N VAL A 30 -5.74 2.62 -5.02
CA VAL A 30 -4.50 2.73 -4.24
C VAL A 30 -3.38 3.23 -5.13
N ILE A 31 -2.71 4.28 -4.70
CA ILE A 31 -1.53 4.85 -5.36
C ILE A 31 -0.32 4.50 -4.53
N ILE A 32 0.55 3.64 -5.05
CA ILE A 32 1.83 3.30 -4.42
C ILE A 32 2.90 4.22 -4.98
N ASP A 33 3.58 4.91 -4.10
CA ASP A 33 4.62 5.87 -4.43
C ASP A 33 5.99 5.37 -3.96
N PRO A 34 6.81 4.78 -4.85
CA PRO A 34 8.20 4.52 -4.51
C PRO A 34 8.94 5.85 -4.39
N GLY A 35 9.38 6.21 -3.18
CA GLY A 35 10.12 7.44 -2.95
C GLY A 35 11.37 7.57 -3.85
N HIS A 36 11.80 8.80 -4.13
CA HIS A 36 13.00 9.10 -4.93
C HIS A 36 12.94 8.56 -6.38
N GLY A 37 14.08 8.42 -7.04
CA GLY A 37 14.20 7.88 -8.40
C GLY A 37 14.99 8.76 -9.35
N GLY A 38 15.64 8.16 -10.36
CA GLY A 38 16.49 8.84 -11.33
C GLY A 38 17.64 9.59 -10.67
N LYS A 39 17.71 10.90 -10.87
CA LYS A 39 18.71 11.78 -10.25
C LYS A 39 18.61 11.92 -8.75
N ASP A 40 17.43 11.73 -8.17
CA ASP A 40 17.22 11.72 -6.72
C ASP A 40 17.48 10.31 -6.17
N LYS A 41 18.62 10.15 -5.50
CA LYS A 41 19.03 8.85 -4.93
C LYS A 41 18.34 8.54 -3.60
N GLY A 42 17.77 9.55 -2.93
CA GLY A 42 17.41 9.47 -1.52
C GLY A 42 18.62 9.27 -0.63
N ALA A 43 18.45 8.65 0.52
CA ALA A 43 19.55 8.26 1.37
C ALA A 43 20.48 7.25 0.66
N TYR A 44 21.77 7.39 0.88
CA TYR A 44 22.79 6.50 0.33
C TYR A 44 23.78 6.08 1.41
N TRP A 45 23.77 4.81 1.79
CA TRP A 45 24.61 4.26 2.84
C TRP A 45 25.08 2.86 2.48
N TYR A 46 26.33 2.55 2.77
CA TYR A 46 26.93 1.22 2.57
C TYR A 46 26.75 0.65 1.15
N GLY A 47 26.81 1.52 0.13
CA GLY A 47 26.61 1.12 -1.26
C GLY A 47 25.15 0.95 -1.69
N ILE A 48 24.19 1.20 -0.79
CA ILE A 48 22.76 1.01 -1.02
C ILE A 48 22.08 2.37 -1.20
N SER A 49 21.30 2.51 -2.25
CA SER A 49 20.47 3.69 -2.53
C SER A 49 19.03 3.43 -2.14
N GLU A 50 18.43 4.37 -1.42
CA GLU A 50 17.03 4.33 -1.02
C GLU A 50 16.09 4.14 -2.22
N LYS A 51 16.32 4.86 -3.33
CA LYS A 51 15.48 4.76 -4.54
C LYS A 51 15.32 3.34 -5.09
N THR A 52 16.34 2.49 -4.92
CA THR A 52 16.31 1.09 -5.37
C THR A 52 15.45 0.25 -4.43
N LEU A 53 15.62 0.42 -3.13
CA LEU A 53 14.85 -0.31 -2.12
C LEU A 53 13.36 0.03 -2.19
N THR A 54 13.04 1.31 -2.34
CA THR A 54 11.64 1.78 -2.42
C THR A 54 10.94 1.21 -3.65
N LEU A 55 11.62 1.17 -4.81
CA LEU A 55 11.07 0.59 -6.03
C LEU A 55 10.85 -0.92 -5.92
N ASP A 56 11.80 -1.64 -5.32
CA ASP A 56 11.70 -3.09 -5.13
C ASP A 56 10.51 -3.46 -4.26
N VAL A 57 10.35 -2.79 -3.11
CA VAL A 57 9.22 -3.03 -2.19
C VAL A 57 7.90 -2.63 -2.86
N ALA A 58 7.85 -1.46 -3.50
CA ALA A 58 6.63 -0.95 -4.14
C ALA A 58 6.10 -1.87 -5.25
N LYS A 59 6.98 -2.45 -6.08
CA LYS A 59 6.59 -3.44 -7.10
C LYS A 59 5.95 -4.68 -6.49
N LYS A 60 6.49 -5.17 -5.37
CA LYS A 60 5.92 -6.31 -4.65
C LYS A 60 4.56 -5.96 -4.04
N VAL A 61 4.41 -4.76 -3.46
CA VAL A 61 3.11 -4.26 -2.94
C VAL A 61 2.08 -4.14 -4.08
N GLU A 62 2.47 -3.58 -5.24
CA GLU A 62 1.58 -3.50 -6.42
C GLU A 62 1.05 -4.88 -6.81
N LEU A 63 1.95 -5.88 -6.91
CA LEU A 63 1.58 -7.24 -7.27
C LEU A 63 0.58 -7.85 -6.28
N LEU A 64 0.87 -7.75 -4.98
CA LEU A 64 0.04 -8.32 -3.92
C LEU A 64 -1.34 -7.64 -3.82
N LEU A 65 -1.41 -6.32 -4.00
CA LEU A 65 -2.69 -5.59 -4.05
C LEU A 65 -3.54 -6.01 -5.25
N LYS A 66 -2.92 -6.19 -6.43
CA LYS A 66 -3.62 -6.70 -7.63
C LYS A 66 -4.18 -8.11 -7.41
N GLN A 67 -3.42 -9.00 -6.76
CA GLN A 67 -3.89 -10.35 -6.42
C GLN A 67 -5.11 -10.32 -5.48
N LYS A 68 -5.25 -9.26 -4.67
CA LYS A 68 -6.44 -9.03 -3.82
C LYS A 68 -7.59 -8.33 -4.54
N GLY A 69 -7.50 -8.11 -5.85
CA GLY A 69 -8.52 -7.42 -6.64
C GLY A 69 -8.58 -5.89 -6.39
N ILE A 70 -7.58 -5.31 -5.72
CA ILE A 70 -7.52 -3.89 -5.43
C ILE A 70 -6.93 -3.16 -6.65
N LYS A 71 -7.64 -2.12 -7.12
CA LYS A 71 -7.12 -1.25 -8.19
C LYS A 71 -5.93 -0.47 -7.68
N VAL A 72 -4.77 -0.64 -8.32
CA VAL A 72 -3.52 -0.02 -7.90
C VAL A 72 -2.78 0.63 -9.07
N LEU A 73 -2.19 1.80 -8.81
CA LEU A 73 -1.31 2.52 -9.70
C LEU A 73 0.00 2.83 -8.96
N MET A 74 1.07 3.00 -9.71
CA MET A 74 2.36 3.44 -9.17
C MET A 74 2.73 4.80 -9.74
N THR A 75 3.37 5.65 -8.92
CA THR A 75 3.89 6.95 -9.39
C THR A 75 5.09 6.79 -10.32
N ARG A 76 5.89 5.73 -10.14
CA ARG A 76 6.95 5.28 -11.05
C ARG A 76 7.08 3.75 -11.03
N LYS A 77 7.48 3.17 -12.16
CA LYS A 77 7.70 1.72 -12.32
C LYS A 77 9.14 1.35 -12.67
N SER A 78 9.96 2.36 -12.88
CA SER A 78 11.40 2.24 -13.20
C SER A 78 12.22 3.24 -12.39
N ASP A 79 13.55 3.24 -12.60
CA ASP A 79 14.44 4.23 -12.00
C ASP A 79 14.34 5.57 -12.76
N GLN A 80 13.23 6.28 -12.59
CA GLN A 80 12.97 7.59 -13.14
C GLN A 80 12.68 8.59 -12.04
N TYR A 81 13.06 9.85 -12.25
CA TYR A 81 12.71 10.96 -11.38
C TYR A 81 11.24 11.34 -11.56
N VAL A 82 10.52 11.49 -10.46
CA VAL A 82 9.16 12.04 -10.41
C VAL A 82 9.15 13.12 -9.34
N SER A 83 8.70 14.31 -9.69
CA SER A 83 8.64 15.43 -8.73
C SER A 83 7.59 15.17 -7.64
N ILE A 84 7.73 15.84 -6.50
CA ILE A 84 6.74 15.75 -5.40
C ILE A 84 5.35 16.19 -5.91
N GLU A 85 5.31 17.21 -6.74
CA GLU A 85 4.12 17.74 -7.38
C GLU A 85 3.43 16.69 -8.26
N ASP A 86 4.19 15.99 -9.09
CA ASP A 86 3.66 14.97 -9.99
C ASP A 86 3.13 13.75 -9.21
N ARG A 87 3.85 13.32 -8.13
CA ARG A 87 3.39 12.23 -7.26
C ARG A 87 2.01 12.54 -6.67
N ALA A 88 1.85 13.71 -6.08
CA ALA A 88 0.58 14.15 -5.53
C ALA A 88 -0.49 14.34 -6.63
N SER A 89 -0.11 14.88 -7.79
CA SER A 89 -1.02 15.09 -8.92
C SER A 89 -1.61 13.75 -9.41
N ILE A 90 -0.78 12.69 -9.51
CA ILE A 90 -1.26 11.35 -9.88
C ILE A 90 -2.35 10.88 -8.90
N ALA A 91 -2.12 11.01 -7.60
CA ALA A 91 -3.10 10.63 -6.59
C ALA A 91 -4.37 11.49 -6.66
N ASN A 92 -4.21 12.79 -6.88
CA ASN A 92 -5.32 13.76 -6.87
C ASN A 92 -6.26 13.66 -8.10
N LYS A 93 -5.89 12.87 -9.12
CA LYS A 93 -6.78 12.54 -10.25
C LYS A 93 -7.94 11.60 -9.84
N TYR A 94 -7.84 10.97 -8.69
CA TYR A 94 -8.84 10.00 -8.20
C TYR A 94 -9.46 10.52 -6.90
N SER A 95 -10.76 10.77 -6.91
CA SER A 95 -11.51 11.33 -5.77
C SER A 95 -11.43 10.44 -4.52
N ASN A 96 -11.39 9.11 -4.71
CA ASN A 96 -11.35 8.10 -3.65
C ASN A 96 -9.97 7.44 -3.52
N SER A 97 -8.87 8.21 -3.73
CA SER A 97 -7.52 7.67 -3.68
C SER A 97 -7.02 7.40 -2.26
N ILE A 98 -6.24 6.32 -2.14
CA ILE A 98 -5.41 6.01 -0.98
C ILE A 98 -3.96 6.06 -1.46
N PHE A 99 -3.19 7.02 -0.94
CA PHE A 99 -1.79 7.22 -1.31
C PHE A 99 -0.87 6.65 -0.24
N VAL A 100 0.06 5.77 -0.64
CA VAL A 100 1.07 5.20 0.26
C VAL A 100 2.45 5.40 -0.36
N SER A 101 3.24 6.28 0.25
CA SER A 101 4.63 6.52 -0.12
C SER A 101 5.55 5.59 0.68
N ILE A 102 6.49 4.93 0.00
CA ILE A 102 7.41 3.94 0.59
C ILE A 102 8.81 4.54 0.58
N HIS A 103 9.44 4.57 1.76
CA HIS A 103 10.74 5.16 2.04
C HIS A 103 11.60 4.26 2.93
N PHE A 104 12.89 4.60 3.01
CA PHE A 104 13.84 4.04 3.96
C PHE A 104 14.64 5.19 4.60
N ASN A 105 14.51 5.32 5.88
CA ASN A 105 15.03 6.43 6.67
C ASN A 105 16.57 6.40 6.79
N ALA A 106 17.15 7.52 7.16
CA ALA A 106 18.55 7.66 7.55
C ALA A 106 18.70 8.66 8.69
N HIS A 107 19.74 8.50 9.48
CA HIS A 107 20.07 9.41 10.57
C HIS A 107 21.58 9.52 10.72
N THR A 108 22.09 10.69 11.14
CA THR A 108 23.54 10.92 11.39
C THR A 108 24.09 9.98 12.47
N ASN A 109 23.29 9.69 13.49
CA ASN A 109 23.63 8.65 14.46
C ASN A 109 23.23 7.28 13.91
N SER A 110 24.21 6.46 13.57
CA SER A 110 24.05 5.12 12.99
C SER A 110 23.42 4.09 13.94
N THR A 111 23.27 4.40 15.23
CA THR A 111 22.58 3.50 16.19
C THR A 111 21.05 3.61 16.08
N VAL A 112 20.54 4.66 15.44
CA VAL A 112 19.10 4.86 15.25
C VAL A 112 18.55 3.79 14.30
N LYS A 113 17.43 3.16 14.70
CA LYS A 113 16.78 2.07 13.97
C LYS A 113 15.27 2.05 14.23
N GLY A 114 14.54 1.28 13.44
CA GLY A 114 13.12 1.04 13.63
C GLY A 114 12.27 1.40 12.42
N ILE A 115 10.96 1.20 12.56
CA ILE A 115 9.95 1.48 11.54
C ILE A 115 9.03 2.57 12.06
N GLU A 116 8.67 3.53 11.22
CA GLU A 116 7.70 4.58 11.52
C GLU A 116 6.83 4.90 10.31
N THR A 117 5.61 5.36 10.57
CA THR A 117 4.68 5.73 9.51
C THR A 117 4.13 7.12 9.75
N PHE A 118 4.09 7.94 8.72
CA PHE A 118 3.68 9.34 8.82
C PHE A 118 2.35 9.58 8.12
N TYR A 119 1.59 10.55 8.67
CA TYR A 119 0.30 10.98 8.15
C TYR A 119 0.08 12.49 8.38
N ILE A 120 -0.98 13.04 7.77
CA ILE A 120 -1.38 14.44 8.01
C ILE A 120 -2.84 14.59 8.44
N SER A 121 -3.76 13.73 7.97
CA SER A 121 -5.18 13.80 8.23
C SER A 121 -5.66 12.70 9.20
N SER A 122 -6.87 12.84 9.75
CA SER A 122 -7.49 11.79 10.62
C SER A 122 -7.67 10.46 9.88
N LYS A 123 -8.09 10.50 8.61
CA LYS A 123 -8.18 9.30 7.75
C LYS A 123 -6.79 8.71 7.49
N GLY A 124 -5.79 9.56 7.23
CA GLY A 124 -4.39 9.15 7.09
C GLY A 124 -3.84 8.51 8.37
N LYS A 125 -4.24 8.99 9.57
CA LYS A 125 -3.86 8.37 10.86
C LYS A 125 -4.34 6.92 10.95
N LYS A 126 -5.57 6.64 10.52
CA LYS A 126 -6.11 5.25 10.51
C LYS A 126 -5.33 4.36 9.55
N LEU A 127 -5.03 4.84 8.34
CA LEU A 127 -4.22 4.12 7.36
C LEU A 127 -2.80 3.85 7.89
N ALA A 128 -2.12 4.89 8.39
CA ALA A 128 -0.78 4.79 8.96
C ALA A 128 -0.74 3.82 10.14
N GLY A 129 -1.71 3.88 11.05
CA GLY A 129 -1.83 2.97 12.18
C GLY A 129 -2.05 1.52 11.76
N SER A 130 -2.88 1.28 10.73
CA SER A 130 -3.11 -0.05 10.18
C SER A 130 -1.81 -0.66 9.62
N ILE A 131 -1.05 0.12 8.82
CA ILE A 131 0.23 -0.32 8.25
C ILE A 131 1.28 -0.52 9.36
N GLN A 132 1.46 0.46 10.24
CA GLN A 132 2.44 0.41 11.34
C GLN A 132 2.26 -0.83 12.21
N SER A 133 1.03 -1.08 12.64
CA SER A 133 0.69 -2.21 13.49
C SER A 133 1.00 -3.58 12.84
N ARG A 134 0.81 -3.71 11.52
CA ARG A 134 1.15 -4.94 10.80
C ARG A 134 2.66 -5.13 10.74
N LEU A 135 3.39 -4.09 10.34
CA LEU A 135 4.85 -4.14 10.24
C LEU A 135 5.50 -4.50 11.58
N THR A 136 5.10 -3.84 12.67
CA THR A 136 5.76 -4.01 13.97
C THR A 136 5.39 -5.29 14.70
N ARG A 137 4.25 -5.90 14.39
CA ARG A 137 3.94 -7.27 14.86
C ARG A 137 4.80 -8.33 14.19
N ARG A 138 5.17 -8.14 12.93
CA ARG A 138 5.88 -9.14 12.13
C ARG A 138 7.39 -8.97 12.16
N ILE A 139 7.85 -7.72 12.27
CA ILE A 139 9.25 -7.35 12.15
C ILE A 139 9.81 -7.02 13.54
N ASN A 140 10.78 -7.82 14.00
CA ASN A 140 11.49 -7.53 15.23
C ASN A 140 12.44 -6.35 15.04
N THR A 141 11.94 -5.13 15.28
CA THR A 141 12.70 -3.88 15.31
C THR A 141 11.99 -2.88 16.22
N ARG A 142 12.61 -1.72 16.45
CA ARG A 142 11.97 -0.68 17.25
C ARG A 142 10.70 -0.17 16.57
N ASP A 143 9.56 -0.29 17.23
CA ASP A 143 8.34 0.42 16.85
C ASP A 143 8.51 1.90 17.22
N ARG A 144 8.56 2.76 16.20
CA ARG A 144 8.63 4.20 16.37
C ARG A 144 7.25 4.87 16.24
N GLY A 145 6.22 4.07 15.98
CA GLY A 145 4.82 4.48 15.92
C GLY A 145 4.42 5.19 14.63
N SER A 146 3.14 5.55 14.57
CA SER A 146 2.60 6.43 13.53
C SER A 146 2.53 7.87 14.04
N LYS A 147 2.99 8.84 13.22
CA LYS A 147 3.20 10.24 13.65
C LYS A 147 2.59 11.21 12.65
N LYS A 148 2.05 12.31 13.15
CA LYS A 148 1.67 13.43 12.29
C LYS A 148 2.93 14.21 11.90
N TYR A 149 3.18 14.33 10.58
CA TYR A 149 4.31 15.10 10.06
C TYR A 149 3.98 15.68 8.68
N HIS A 150 4.49 16.88 8.42
CA HIS A 150 4.11 17.69 7.26
C HIS A 150 5.02 17.47 6.05
N TYR A 151 5.30 16.21 5.69
CA TYR A 151 5.99 15.92 4.43
C TYR A 151 5.26 16.55 3.24
N ALA A 152 6.02 17.11 2.30
CA ALA A 152 5.47 17.86 1.19
C ALA A 152 4.52 16.99 0.33
N VAL A 153 4.86 15.73 0.08
CA VAL A 153 4.03 14.80 -0.69
C VAL A 153 2.69 14.53 0.01
N LEU A 154 2.69 14.39 1.34
CA LEU A 154 1.46 14.19 2.12
C LEU A 154 0.58 15.44 2.14
N ARG A 155 1.19 16.65 2.25
CA ARG A 155 0.44 17.92 2.24
C ARG A 155 -0.22 18.21 0.89
N LYS A 156 0.43 17.79 -0.21
CA LYS A 156 -0.05 18.03 -1.58
C LYS A 156 -1.08 16.98 -2.02
N THR A 157 -1.18 15.86 -1.33
CA THR A 157 -2.16 14.81 -1.60
C THR A 157 -3.49 15.13 -0.93
N LYS A 158 -4.57 15.26 -1.73
CA LYS A 158 -5.94 15.58 -1.25
C LYS A 158 -6.64 14.37 -0.63
N GLY A 159 -6.29 13.16 -1.09
CA GLY A 159 -6.86 11.90 -0.62
C GLY A 159 -6.32 11.46 0.75
N VAL A 160 -6.62 10.20 1.09
CA VAL A 160 -6.05 9.57 2.27
C VAL A 160 -4.58 9.24 1.99
N ALA A 161 -3.67 9.70 2.86
CA ALA A 161 -2.23 9.57 2.59
C ALA A 161 -1.44 9.10 3.82
N ALA A 162 -0.48 8.21 3.58
CA ALA A 162 0.55 7.81 4.55
C ALA A 162 1.91 7.67 3.88
N LEU A 163 2.99 7.85 4.65
CA LEU A 163 4.37 7.61 4.24
C LEU A 163 4.99 6.61 5.23
N VAL A 164 5.56 5.54 4.71
CA VAL A 164 6.13 4.44 5.49
C VAL A 164 7.65 4.48 5.40
N GLU A 165 8.32 4.62 6.54
CA GLU A 165 9.77 4.45 6.70
C GLU A 165 10.06 3.02 7.13
N CYS A 166 10.54 2.21 6.20
CA CYS A 166 10.66 0.75 6.33
C CYS A 166 11.88 0.28 7.14
N GLY A 167 12.71 1.20 7.63
CA GLY A 167 13.94 0.96 8.38
C GLY A 167 14.97 2.04 8.10
N PHE A 168 16.04 2.09 8.91
CA PHE A 168 17.11 3.08 8.79
C PHE A 168 18.31 2.49 8.05
N ILE A 169 18.53 2.87 6.79
CA ILE A 169 19.67 2.35 6.01
C ILE A 169 21.03 2.91 6.47
N SER A 170 21.04 3.94 7.32
CA SER A 170 22.24 4.42 8.03
C SER A 170 22.67 3.50 9.18
N ASN A 171 21.80 2.63 9.68
CA ASN A 171 22.13 1.60 10.65
C ASN A 171 22.61 0.35 9.92
N ARG A 172 23.84 -0.10 10.20
CA ARG A 172 24.49 -1.21 9.47
C ARG A 172 23.66 -2.49 9.48
N TRP A 173 23.09 -2.84 10.62
CA TRP A 173 22.29 -4.05 10.76
C TRP A 173 20.97 -3.96 9.95
N GLU A 174 20.27 -2.82 10.06
CA GLU A 174 19.05 -2.60 9.27
C GLU A 174 19.35 -2.50 7.78
N SER A 175 20.44 -1.85 7.39
CA SER A 175 20.88 -1.74 5.99
C SER A 175 21.04 -3.12 5.33
N ASN A 176 21.74 -4.05 6.00
CA ASN A 176 21.91 -5.42 5.52
C ASN A 176 20.53 -6.12 5.38
N ARG A 177 19.66 -5.93 6.36
CA ARG A 177 18.32 -6.51 6.34
C ARG A 177 17.45 -5.91 5.24
N CYS A 178 17.42 -4.59 5.09
CA CYS A 178 16.65 -3.88 4.07
C CYS A 178 17.03 -4.30 2.64
N SER A 179 18.30 -4.71 2.44
CA SER A 179 18.79 -5.18 1.14
C SER A 179 18.38 -6.61 0.81
N SER A 180 18.00 -7.41 1.81
CA SER A 180 17.64 -8.82 1.59
C SER A 180 16.27 -8.96 0.92
N SER A 181 16.13 -9.93 0.02
CA SER A 181 14.86 -10.25 -0.64
C SER A 181 13.78 -10.63 0.37
N TRP A 182 14.16 -11.46 1.35
CA TRP A 182 13.26 -11.91 2.42
C TRP A 182 12.62 -10.73 3.17
N TYR A 183 13.42 -9.72 3.56
CA TYR A 183 12.89 -8.57 4.29
C TYR A 183 11.96 -7.71 3.42
N LYS A 184 12.34 -7.49 2.16
CA LYS A 184 11.50 -6.75 1.19
C LYS A 184 10.16 -7.47 0.94
N GLU A 185 10.13 -8.79 0.99
CA GLU A 185 8.89 -9.58 0.89
C GLU A 185 8.00 -9.40 2.11
N ILE A 186 8.57 -9.46 3.32
CA ILE A 186 7.82 -9.21 4.56
C ILE A 186 7.26 -7.78 4.55
N LEU A 187 8.07 -6.77 4.23
CA LEU A 187 7.61 -5.39 4.13
C LEU A 187 6.42 -5.25 3.17
N ALA A 188 6.56 -5.81 1.98
CA ALA A 188 5.51 -5.74 0.96
C ALA A 188 4.23 -6.44 1.41
N HIS A 189 4.34 -7.62 2.01
CA HIS A 189 3.19 -8.35 2.55
C HIS A 189 2.48 -7.54 3.63
N GLU A 190 3.19 -7.07 4.65
CA GLU A 190 2.57 -6.37 5.78
C GLU A 190 2.03 -4.99 5.40
N ILE A 191 2.68 -4.26 4.49
CA ILE A 191 2.14 -3.02 3.94
C ILE A 191 0.84 -3.31 3.18
N THR A 192 0.82 -4.35 2.35
CA THR A 192 -0.39 -4.76 1.60
C THR A 192 -1.53 -5.12 2.53
N GLU A 193 -1.27 -5.93 3.56
CA GLU A 193 -2.29 -6.31 4.56
C GLU A 193 -2.82 -5.10 5.34
N GLY A 194 -1.94 -4.14 5.67
CA GLY A 194 -2.34 -2.88 6.32
C GLY A 194 -3.25 -2.02 5.44
N ILE A 195 -2.92 -1.92 4.15
CA ILE A 195 -3.74 -1.20 3.15
C ILE A 195 -5.09 -1.91 2.97
N ALA A 196 -5.09 -3.22 2.77
CA ALA A 196 -6.31 -4.01 2.56
C ALA A 196 -7.24 -3.94 3.78
N ALA A 197 -6.70 -4.06 4.99
CA ALA A 197 -7.48 -3.90 6.22
C ALA A 197 -8.11 -2.51 6.33
N TYR A 198 -7.37 -1.45 5.94
CA TYR A 198 -7.93 -0.10 5.89
C TYR A 198 -9.06 0.02 4.85
N CYS A 199 -8.88 -0.56 3.67
CA CYS A 199 -9.89 -0.55 2.60
C CYS A 199 -11.21 -1.19 3.03
N ASN A 200 -11.13 -2.32 3.75
CA ASN A 200 -12.29 -3.09 4.18
C ASN A 200 -13.08 -2.42 5.32
N ASN A 201 -12.44 -1.56 6.11
CA ASN A 201 -13.03 -0.98 7.33
C ASN A 201 -13.44 0.50 7.16
N ASN A 202 -13.31 1.09 6.01
CA ASN A 202 -13.62 2.51 5.74
C ASN A 202 -14.13 2.72 4.32
#